data_b9453ad926211ea4f46709864189147b
#
_entry.id   b9453ad926211ea4f46709864189147b
#
_cell.length_a   1.000
_cell.length_b   1.000
_cell.length_c   1.000
_cell.angle_alpha   90.00
_cell.angle_beta   90.00
_cell.angle_gamma   90.00
#
_symmetry.space_group_name_H-M   'P 1'
#
loop_
_entity.id
_entity.type
_entity.pdbx_description
1 polymer ?
#
loop_
_entity_poly.entity_id
_entity_poly.type
_entity_poly.pdbx_seq_one_letter_code
_entity_poly.pdbx_strand_id
1 'polypeptide(L)'
;ALSSVPAAELPAQAAKLIQQAKARQREARTIEVVKAALAINPAAAAPLVGAIAQAVPEMAAVAAGVAAAEQPGQAAVIARAAAAGAPSRAGKIVVAVCGAVPNAYRNIALAVAEVAPTASKDILKSVGAAVPELRPHIEKELAGYGLTLPPVANTLDLAITQARASGAPSVVAGMPAADAPPAPVIPGSGTTGNSEPNTAGGNPPGGRNYARP
;
A
#
# COMPACT_ATOMS: atom_id res chain seq x y z
N ALA A 1 -28.25 17.26 4.18
CA ALA A 1 -28.72 16.17 5.08
C ALA A 1 -27.58 15.54 5.91
N LEU A 2 -26.32 15.52 5.43
CA LEU A 2 -25.18 14.96 6.20
C LEU A 2 -24.52 15.98 7.14
N SER A 3 -24.66 17.26 6.89
CA SER A 3 -24.01 18.33 7.64
C SER A 3 -24.49 18.50 9.09
N SER A 4 -25.61 17.92 9.45
CA SER A 4 -26.18 17.95 10.81
C SER A 4 -25.98 16.65 11.57
N VAL A 5 -25.26 15.67 10.99
CA VAL A 5 -25.03 14.35 11.60
C VAL A 5 -23.77 14.39 12.43
N PRO A 6 -23.77 13.86 13.67
CA PRO A 6 -22.55 13.70 14.45
C PRO A 6 -21.49 12.87 13.69
N ALA A 7 -20.22 13.24 13.84
CA ALA A 7 -19.12 12.57 13.12
C ALA A 7 -19.08 11.05 13.35
N ALA A 8 -19.48 10.59 14.52
CA ALA A 8 -19.53 9.16 14.86
C ALA A 8 -20.63 8.39 14.10
N GLU A 9 -21.71 9.04 13.74
CA GLU A 9 -22.87 8.41 13.05
C GLU A 9 -22.77 8.55 11.53
N LEU A 10 -21.87 9.38 11.04
CA LEU A 10 -21.72 9.70 9.63
C LEU A 10 -21.52 8.45 8.74
N PRO A 11 -20.71 7.43 9.10
CA PRO A 11 -20.58 6.20 8.32
C PRO A 11 -21.88 5.42 8.20
N ALA A 12 -22.60 5.27 9.30
CA ALA A 12 -23.86 4.51 9.32
C ALA A 12 -24.97 5.22 8.52
N GLN A 13 -25.09 6.54 8.64
CA GLN A 13 -26.06 7.32 7.88
C GLN A 13 -25.74 7.32 6.37
N ALA A 14 -24.46 7.42 6.00
CA ALA A 14 -24.05 7.32 4.61
C ALA A 14 -24.40 5.95 4.00
N ALA A 15 -24.11 4.86 4.71
CA ALA A 15 -24.46 3.52 4.28
C ALA A 15 -25.99 3.35 4.08
N LYS A 16 -26.78 3.87 5.01
CA LYS A 16 -28.26 3.84 4.94
C LYS A 16 -28.79 4.62 3.73
N LEU A 17 -28.24 5.79 3.43
CA LEU A 17 -28.63 6.59 2.26
C LEU A 17 -28.35 5.83 0.94
N ILE A 18 -27.25 5.08 0.87
CA ILE A 18 -26.89 4.28 -0.31
C ILE A 18 -27.81 3.05 -0.43
N GLN A 19 -28.13 2.38 0.68
CA GLN A 19 -29.09 1.26 0.69
C GLN A 19 -30.47 1.66 0.16
N GLN A 20 -30.95 2.84 0.54
CA GLN A 20 -32.24 3.37 0.14
C GLN A 20 -32.29 3.85 -1.31
N ALA A 21 -31.14 4.03 -1.96
CA ALA A 21 -31.06 4.46 -3.34
C ALA A 21 -31.54 3.36 -4.30
N LYS A 22 -32.26 3.77 -5.36
CA LYS A 22 -32.67 2.86 -6.43
C LYS A 22 -31.45 2.27 -7.12
N ALA A 23 -31.50 0.99 -7.51
CA ALA A 23 -30.35 0.27 -8.07
C ALA A 23 -29.63 1.03 -9.19
N ARG A 24 -30.38 1.65 -10.12
CA ARG A 24 -29.84 2.43 -11.24
C ARG A 24 -29.11 3.71 -10.83
N GLN A 25 -29.40 4.24 -9.64
CA GLN A 25 -28.84 5.50 -9.13
C GLN A 25 -27.82 5.25 -8.00
N ARG A 26 -27.67 3.99 -7.57
CA ARG A 26 -26.88 3.64 -6.38
C ARG A 26 -25.40 4.01 -6.53
N GLU A 27 -24.82 3.79 -7.71
CA GLU A 27 -23.44 4.15 -7.98
C GLU A 27 -23.21 5.66 -7.92
N ALA A 28 -23.99 6.45 -8.65
CA ALA A 28 -23.92 7.91 -8.60
C ALA A 28 -24.14 8.43 -7.18
N ARG A 29 -25.11 7.87 -6.48
CA ARG A 29 -25.40 8.23 -5.09
C ARG A 29 -24.25 7.88 -4.14
N THR A 30 -23.57 6.75 -4.37
CA THR A 30 -22.38 6.37 -3.58
C THR A 30 -21.28 7.41 -3.75
N ILE A 31 -20.98 7.82 -4.98
CA ILE A 31 -19.98 8.84 -5.28
C ILE A 31 -20.29 10.17 -4.57
N GLU A 32 -21.53 10.65 -4.69
CA GLU A 32 -21.97 11.89 -4.05
C GLU A 32 -21.88 11.83 -2.52
N VAL A 33 -22.37 10.73 -1.92
CA VAL A 33 -22.38 10.56 -0.47
C VAL A 33 -20.97 10.46 0.09
N VAL A 34 -20.08 9.69 -0.57
CA VAL A 34 -18.69 9.55 -0.13
C VAL A 34 -17.97 10.90 -0.20
N LYS A 35 -18.07 11.63 -1.31
CA LYS A 35 -17.46 12.96 -1.44
C LYS A 35 -17.99 13.94 -0.41
N ALA A 36 -19.30 14.00 -0.23
CA ALA A 36 -19.92 14.89 0.76
C ALA A 36 -19.50 14.55 2.20
N ALA A 37 -19.41 13.25 2.53
CA ALA A 37 -18.98 12.81 3.85
C ALA A 37 -17.51 13.13 4.13
N LEU A 38 -16.63 12.94 3.13
CA LEU A 38 -15.20 13.24 3.26
C LEU A 38 -14.91 14.76 3.29
N ALA A 39 -15.74 15.56 2.62
CA ALA A 39 -15.65 17.02 2.73
C ALA A 39 -15.96 17.51 4.17
N ILE A 40 -16.83 16.79 4.91
CA ILE A 40 -17.14 17.09 6.31
C ILE A 40 -16.06 16.58 7.25
N ASN A 41 -15.64 15.32 7.06
CA ASN A 41 -14.65 14.66 7.90
C ASN A 41 -13.72 13.75 7.09
N PRO A 42 -12.57 14.25 6.62
CA PRO A 42 -11.60 13.47 5.86
C PRO A 42 -11.05 12.24 6.62
N ALA A 43 -10.93 12.35 7.94
CA ALA A 43 -10.42 11.24 8.77
C ALA A 43 -11.38 10.05 8.86
N ALA A 44 -12.66 10.25 8.51
CA ALA A 44 -13.67 9.18 8.51
C ALA A 44 -13.62 8.28 7.26
N ALA A 45 -12.65 8.45 6.34
CA ALA A 45 -12.58 7.71 5.08
C ALA A 45 -12.68 6.19 5.26
N ALA A 46 -11.83 5.61 6.09
CA ALA A 46 -11.80 4.15 6.30
C ALA A 46 -13.09 3.62 6.97
N PRO A 47 -13.57 4.15 8.11
CA PRO A 47 -14.80 3.68 8.71
C PRO A 47 -16.03 3.91 7.82
N LEU A 48 -16.07 5.02 7.06
CA LEU A 48 -17.13 5.29 6.09
C LEU A 48 -17.20 4.19 5.03
N VAL A 49 -16.08 3.90 4.39
CA VAL A 49 -16.01 2.89 3.32
C VAL A 49 -16.28 1.49 3.87
N GLY A 50 -15.79 1.17 5.06
CA GLY A 50 -16.08 -0.10 5.73
C GLY A 50 -17.58 -0.30 5.99
N ALA A 51 -18.26 0.72 6.50
CA ALA A 51 -19.70 0.69 6.73
C ALA A 51 -20.51 0.52 5.42
N ILE A 52 -20.11 1.23 4.36
CA ILE A 52 -20.73 1.10 3.04
C ILE A 52 -20.51 -0.32 2.48
N ALA A 53 -19.30 -0.86 2.60
CA ALA A 53 -18.95 -2.19 2.10
C ALA A 53 -19.73 -3.30 2.81
N GLN A 54 -19.95 -3.19 4.11
CA GLN A 54 -20.78 -4.11 4.88
C GLN A 54 -22.26 -4.02 4.50
N ALA A 55 -22.79 -2.80 4.34
CA ALA A 55 -24.20 -2.58 4.07
C ALA A 55 -24.59 -2.85 2.61
N VAL A 56 -23.68 -2.53 1.66
CA VAL A 56 -23.91 -2.65 0.21
C VAL A 56 -22.62 -3.14 -0.47
N PRO A 57 -22.31 -4.46 -0.40
CA PRO A 57 -21.06 -5.02 -0.89
C PRO A 57 -20.75 -4.72 -2.37
N GLU A 58 -21.79 -4.58 -3.19
CA GLU A 58 -21.63 -4.22 -4.61
C GLU A 58 -21.04 -2.81 -4.81
N MET A 59 -21.21 -1.90 -3.86
CA MET A 59 -20.68 -0.52 -3.92
C MET A 59 -19.32 -0.37 -3.25
N ALA A 60 -18.79 -1.43 -2.63
CA ALA A 60 -17.51 -1.39 -1.91
C ALA A 60 -16.35 -0.88 -2.77
N ALA A 61 -16.26 -1.33 -4.02
CA ALA A 61 -15.20 -0.92 -4.94
C ALA A 61 -15.32 0.55 -5.34
N VAL A 62 -16.54 0.99 -5.65
CA VAL A 62 -16.83 2.40 -6.03
C VAL A 62 -16.53 3.32 -4.85
N ALA A 63 -17.03 2.99 -3.67
CA ALA A 63 -16.79 3.78 -2.47
C ALA A 63 -15.31 3.87 -2.12
N ALA A 64 -14.58 2.75 -2.21
CA ALA A 64 -13.15 2.70 -1.93
C ALA A 64 -12.32 3.49 -2.95
N GLY A 65 -12.63 3.38 -4.25
CA GLY A 65 -11.95 4.13 -5.31
C GLY A 65 -12.13 5.63 -5.15
N VAL A 66 -13.38 6.09 -4.91
CA VAL A 66 -13.66 7.52 -4.68
C VAL A 66 -12.98 8.02 -3.42
N ALA A 67 -13.04 7.29 -2.32
CA ALA A 67 -12.41 7.69 -1.07
C ALA A 67 -10.88 7.74 -1.20
N ALA A 68 -10.26 6.80 -1.93
CA ALA A 68 -8.83 6.80 -2.19
C ALA A 68 -8.39 7.97 -3.09
N ALA A 69 -9.21 8.37 -4.06
CA ALA A 69 -8.95 9.55 -4.88
C ALA A 69 -8.96 10.84 -4.05
N GLU A 70 -9.89 10.97 -3.09
CA GLU A 70 -9.98 12.13 -2.19
C GLU A 70 -8.89 12.10 -1.09
N GLN A 71 -8.44 10.89 -0.68
CA GLN A 71 -7.48 10.68 0.40
C GLN A 71 -6.36 9.69 -0.01
N PRO A 72 -5.46 10.08 -0.95
CA PRO A 72 -4.43 9.15 -1.49
C PRO A 72 -3.50 8.58 -0.42
N GLY A 73 -3.17 9.37 0.60
CA GLY A 73 -2.32 8.93 1.71
C GLY A 73 -2.95 7.83 2.58
N GLN A 74 -4.27 7.65 2.50
CA GLN A 74 -5.00 6.63 3.26
C GLN A 74 -5.43 5.43 2.38
N ALA A 75 -5.02 5.36 1.11
CA ALA A 75 -5.50 4.38 0.14
C ALA A 75 -5.42 2.92 0.64
N ALA A 76 -4.32 2.52 1.28
CA ALA A 76 -4.16 1.17 1.83
C ALA A 76 -5.14 0.88 2.98
N VAL A 77 -5.33 1.83 3.89
CA VAL A 77 -6.25 1.69 5.04
C VAL A 77 -7.71 1.66 4.56
N ILE A 78 -8.06 2.49 3.57
CA ILE A 78 -9.37 2.50 2.92
C ILE A 78 -9.64 1.16 2.24
N ALA A 79 -8.68 0.64 1.45
CA ALA A 79 -8.81 -0.64 0.77
C ALA A 79 -8.99 -1.80 1.75
N ARG A 80 -8.22 -1.81 2.87
CA ARG A 80 -8.38 -2.78 3.94
C ARG A 80 -9.76 -2.74 4.56
N ALA A 81 -10.25 -1.55 4.91
CA ALA A 81 -11.57 -1.39 5.49
C ALA A 81 -12.70 -1.84 4.54
N ALA A 82 -12.59 -1.53 3.25
CA ALA A 82 -13.51 -2.01 2.22
C ALA A 82 -13.51 -3.53 2.09
N ALA A 83 -12.32 -4.15 2.05
CA ALA A 83 -12.16 -5.60 1.91
C ALA A 83 -12.62 -6.35 3.17
N ALA A 84 -12.43 -5.79 4.36
CA ALA A 84 -12.97 -6.34 5.61
C ALA A 84 -14.51 -6.35 5.60
N GLY A 85 -15.15 -5.31 5.03
CA GLY A 85 -16.61 -5.24 4.88
C GLY A 85 -17.16 -6.11 3.76
N ALA A 86 -16.39 -6.34 2.68
CA ALA A 86 -16.81 -7.09 1.50
C ALA A 86 -15.67 -7.97 0.93
N PRO A 87 -15.26 -9.05 1.61
CA PRO A 87 -14.10 -9.87 1.21
C PRO A 87 -14.26 -10.50 -0.18
N SER A 88 -15.47 -10.88 -0.56
CA SER A 88 -15.79 -11.41 -1.90
C SER A 88 -15.57 -10.40 -3.04
N ARG A 89 -15.36 -9.14 -2.73
CA ARG A 89 -15.10 -8.06 -3.68
C ARG A 89 -13.65 -7.58 -3.66
N ALA A 90 -12.76 -8.26 -2.93
CA ALA A 90 -11.37 -7.85 -2.73
C ALA A 90 -10.65 -7.48 -4.05
N GLY A 91 -10.75 -8.31 -5.09
CA GLY A 91 -10.14 -8.00 -6.40
C GLY A 91 -10.68 -6.70 -7.01
N LYS A 92 -12.00 -6.48 -7.00
CA LYS A 92 -12.61 -5.25 -7.54
C LYS A 92 -12.20 -4.01 -6.74
N ILE A 93 -12.08 -4.15 -5.42
CA ILE A 93 -11.61 -3.07 -4.53
C ILE A 93 -10.17 -2.71 -4.88
N VAL A 94 -9.28 -3.70 -5.06
CA VAL A 94 -7.88 -3.47 -5.47
C VAL A 94 -7.82 -2.72 -6.81
N VAL A 95 -8.58 -3.16 -7.83
CA VAL A 95 -8.62 -2.46 -9.14
C VAL A 95 -9.04 -1.01 -8.97
N ALA A 96 -10.12 -0.75 -8.24
CA ALA A 96 -10.65 0.60 -8.08
C ALA A 96 -9.70 1.53 -7.31
N VAL A 97 -9.08 1.02 -6.23
CA VAL A 97 -8.17 1.83 -5.40
C VAL A 97 -6.81 2.01 -6.09
N CYS A 98 -6.26 0.99 -6.75
CA CYS A 98 -5.04 1.13 -7.56
C CYS A 98 -5.25 2.03 -8.78
N GLY A 99 -6.45 2.04 -9.38
CA GLY A 99 -6.80 3.00 -10.44
C GLY A 99 -6.80 4.45 -9.95
N ALA A 100 -7.19 4.69 -8.69
CA ALA A 100 -7.16 6.01 -8.08
C ALA A 100 -5.74 6.41 -7.61
N VAL A 101 -4.96 5.46 -7.08
CA VAL A 101 -3.61 5.70 -6.51
C VAL A 101 -2.64 4.62 -7.01
N PRO A 102 -2.19 4.70 -8.27
CA PRO A 102 -1.36 3.65 -8.88
C PRO A 102 -0.05 3.38 -8.15
N ASN A 103 0.59 4.42 -7.63
CA ASN A 103 1.89 4.30 -6.96
C ASN A 103 1.83 3.52 -5.63
N ALA A 104 0.63 3.35 -5.05
CA ALA A 104 0.44 2.66 -3.78
C ALA A 104 0.03 1.17 -3.95
N TYR A 105 0.05 0.62 -5.18
CA TYR A 105 -0.47 -0.71 -5.51
C TYR A 105 0.03 -1.82 -4.57
N ARG A 106 1.31 -1.80 -4.20
CA ARG A 106 1.90 -2.81 -3.30
C ARG A 106 1.28 -2.74 -1.91
N ASN A 107 1.21 -1.55 -1.32
CA ASN A 107 0.64 -1.35 0.01
C ASN A 107 -0.86 -1.66 0.03
N ILE A 108 -1.58 -1.29 -1.04
CA ILE A 108 -2.99 -1.61 -1.23
C ILE A 108 -3.22 -3.12 -1.27
N ALA A 109 -2.44 -3.84 -2.10
CA ALA A 109 -2.56 -5.28 -2.25
C ALA A 109 -2.26 -6.04 -0.95
N LEU A 110 -1.22 -5.63 -0.21
CA LEU A 110 -0.85 -6.22 1.08
C LEU A 110 -1.94 -5.98 2.13
N ALA A 111 -2.45 -4.75 2.24
CA ALA A 111 -3.49 -4.39 3.18
C ALA A 111 -4.81 -5.16 2.94
N VAL A 112 -5.14 -5.41 1.68
CA VAL A 112 -6.32 -6.22 1.30
C VAL A 112 -6.07 -7.72 1.55
N ALA A 113 -4.88 -8.24 1.25
CA ALA A 113 -4.53 -9.63 1.48
C ALA A 113 -4.53 -10.02 2.97
N GLU A 114 -4.22 -9.07 3.86
CA GLU A 114 -4.27 -9.24 5.31
C GLU A 114 -5.67 -9.63 5.81
N VAL A 115 -6.72 -9.03 5.23
CA VAL A 115 -8.12 -9.24 5.64
C VAL A 115 -8.89 -10.22 4.74
N ALA A 116 -8.39 -10.49 3.54
CA ALA A 116 -8.99 -11.40 2.57
C ALA A 116 -7.95 -12.37 1.96
N PRO A 117 -7.29 -13.22 2.77
CA PRO A 117 -6.21 -14.10 2.30
C PRO A 117 -6.66 -15.11 1.26
N THR A 118 -7.92 -15.55 1.31
CA THR A 118 -8.50 -16.47 0.33
C THR A 118 -8.63 -15.86 -1.07
N ALA A 119 -8.63 -14.53 -1.18
CA ALA A 119 -8.71 -13.80 -2.44
C ALA A 119 -7.33 -13.49 -3.06
N SER A 120 -6.23 -14.08 -2.57
CA SER A 120 -4.86 -13.77 -2.99
C SER A 120 -4.66 -13.80 -4.51
N LYS A 121 -5.23 -14.79 -5.21
CA LYS A 121 -5.15 -14.88 -6.68
C LYS A 121 -5.88 -13.74 -7.37
N ASP A 122 -7.06 -13.37 -6.88
CA ASP A 122 -7.85 -12.28 -7.45
C ASP A 122 -7.19 -10.93 -7.17
N ILE A 123 -6.59 -10.76 -5.99
CA ILE A 123 -5.80 -9.56 -5.63
C ILE A 123 -4.63 -9.39 -6.60
N LEU A 124 -3.83 -10.45 -6.81
CA LEU A 124 -2.67 -10.42 -7.72
C LEU A 124 -3.08 -10.14 -9.17
N LYS A 125 -4.12 -10.81 -9.68
CA LYS A 125 -4.68 -10.52 -11.01
C LYS A 125 -5.14 -9.07 -11.13
N SER A 126 -5.74 -8.54 -10.08
CA SER A 126 -6.23 -7.17 -10.03
C SER A 126 -5.08 -6.15 -10.03
N VAL A 127 -3.99 -6.45 -9.35
CA VAL A 127 -2.76 -5.64 -9.43
C VAL A 127 -2.20 -5.67 -10.85
N GLY A 128 -2.10 -6.85 -11.49
CA GLY A 128 -1.67 -6.96 -12.89
C GLY A 128 -2.60 -6.23 -13.89
N ALA A 129 -3.89 -6.10 -13.57
CA ALA A 129 -4.81 -5.31 -14.38
C ALA A 129 -4.60 -3.80 -14.18
N ALA A 130 -4.29 -3.37 -12.95
CA ALA A 130 -4.05 -1.96 -12.62
C ALA A 130 -2.64 -1.48 -13.03
N VAL A 131 -1.65 -2.39 -13.00
CA VAL A 131 -0.24 -2.13 -13.36
C VAL A 131 0.16 -3.12 -14.46
N PRO A 132 -0.07 -2.78 -15.74
CA PRO A 132 0.14 -3.72 -16.87
C PRO A 132 1.55 -4.27 -17.00
N GLU A 133 2.56 -3.50 -16.56
CA GLU A 133 3.97 -3.91 -16.58
C GLU A 133 4.24 -5.12 -15.67
N LEU A 134 3.48 -5.28 -14.59
CA LEU A 134 3.62 -6.41 -13.67
C LEU A 134 2.83 -7.64 -14.12
N ARG A 135 1.87 -7.48 -15.03
CA ARG A 135 0.96 -8.57 -15.45
C ARG A 135 1.70 -9.84 -15.90
N PRO A 136 2.66 -9.79 -16.85
CA PRO A 136 3.31 -11.00 -17.34
C PRO A 136 4.10 -11.72 -16.25
N HIS A 137 4.69 -10.97 -15.34
CA HIS A 137 5.45 -11.51 -14.22
C HIS A 137 4.53 -12.15 -13.17
N ILE A 138 3.41 -11.48 -12.84
CA ILE A 138 2.40 -12.02 -11.92
C ILE A 138 1.76 -13.30 -12.50
N GLU A 139 1.40 -13.31 -13.79
CA GLU A 139 0.81 -14.48 -14.45
C GLU A 139 1.77 -15.67 -14.45
N LYS A 140 3.05 -15.43 -14.71
CA LYS A 140 4.10 -16.45 -14.65
C LYS A 140 4.22 -17.07 -13.24
N GLU A 141 4.27 -16.23 -12.22
CA GLU A 141 4.32 -16.69 -10.83
C GLU A 141 3.05 -17.46 -10.44
N LEU A 142 1.86 -16.94 -10.81
CA LEU A 142 0.58 -17.60 -10.53
C LEU A 142 0.47 -18.99 -11.16
N ALA A 143 1.08 -19.22 -12.32
CA ALA A 143 1.08 -20.53 -12.98
C ALA A 143 1.77 -21.61 -12.12
N GLY A 144 2.77 -21.24 -11.33
CA GLY A 144 3.49 -22.12 -10.42
C GLY A 144 2.68 -22.60 -9.21
N TYR A 145 1.66 -21.83 -8.79
CA TYR A 145 0.92 -22.14 -7.56
C TYR A 145 -0.25 -23.12 -7.73
N GLY A 146 -0.71 -23.39 -8.97
CA GLY A 146 -1.82 -24.31 -9.23
C GLY A 146 -3.04 -24.02 -8.36
N LEU A 147 -3.39 -24.96 -7.47
CA LEU A 147 -4.53 -24.81 -6.54
C LEU A 147 -4.17 -24.12 -5.20
N THR A 148 -2.89 -23.96 -4.91
CA THR A 148 -2.44 -23.31 -3.66
C THR A 148 -2.64 -21.81 -3.71
N LEU A 149 -2.80 -21.18 -2.53
CA LEU A 149 -2.90 -19.74 -2.41
C LEU A 149 -1.51 -19.11 -2.42
N PRO A 150 -1.20 -18.22 -3.37
CA PRO A 150 0.09 -17.56 -3.42
C PRO A 150 0.23 -16.54 -2.27
N PRO A 151 1.40 -16.41 -1.66
CA PRO A 151 1.69 -15.33 -0.73
C PRO A 151 1.82 -14.02 -1.53
N VAL A 152 0.87 -13.10 -1.35
CA VAL A 152 0.77 -11.86 -2.14
C VAL A 152 2.05 -11.04 -2.05
N ALA A 153 2.65 -10.92 -0.85
CA ALA A 153 3.89 -10.18 -0.64
C ALA A 153 5.04 -10.71 -1.52
N ASN A 154 5.33 -12.01 -1.39
CA ASN A 154 6.46 -12.62 -2.08
C ASN A 154 6.25 -12.61 -3.61
N THR A 155 5.03 -12.90 -4.06
CA THR A 155 4.71 -12.89 -5.49
C THR A 155 4.85 -11.50 -6.10
N LEU A 156 4.42 -10.45 -5.39
CA LEU A 156 4.60 -9.07 -5.85
C LEU A 156 6.08 -8.66 -5.84
N ASP A 157 6.83 -9.00 -4.81
CA ASP A 157 8.26 -8.65 -4.73
C ASP A 157 9.08 -9.33 -5.83
N LEU A 158 8.76 -10.58 -6.16
CA LEU A 158 9.36 -11.29 -7.30
C LEU A 158 8.96 -10.64 -8.63
N ALA A 159 7.69 -10.34 -8.83
CA ALA A 159 7.20 -9.69 -10.05
C ALA A 159 7.83 -8.31 -10.24
N ILE A 160 7.95 -7.51 -9.19
CA ILE A 160 8.60 -6.19 -9.21
C ILE A 160 10.08 -6.33 -9.57
N THR A 161 10.78 -7.30 -8.98
CA THR A 161 12.20 -7.54 -9.24
C THR A 161 12.42 -7.96 -10.70
N GLN A 162 11.58 -8.85 -11.22
CA GLN A 162 11.64 -9.30 -12.62
C GLN A 162 11.31 -8.15 -13.59
N ALA A 163 10.29 -7.34 -13.30
CA ALA A 163 9.92 -6.20 -14.11
C ALA A 163 11.05 -5.16 -14.19
N ARG A 164 11.72 -4.86 -13.08
CA ARG A 164 12.90 -3.98 -13.04
C ARG A 164 14.07 -4.54 -13.85
N ALA A 165 14.33 -5.84 -13.76
CA ALA A 165 15.37 -6.51 -14.53
C ALA A 165 15.09 -6.50 -16.04
N SER A 166 13.81 -6.46 -16.42
CA SER A 166 13.36 -6.36 -17.84
C SER A 166 13.30 -4.93 -18.39
N GLY A 167 13.74 -3.92 -17.61
CA GLY A 167 13.75 -2.52 -18.04
C GLY A 167 12.36 -1.86 -18.08
N ALA A 168 11.39 -2.35 -17.31
CA ALA A 168 10.07 -1.77 -17.21
C ALA A 168 10.11 -0.34 -16.64
N PRO A 169 9.34 0.61 -17.23
CA PRO A 169 9.39 2.01 -16.84
C PRO A 169 8.77 2.31 -15.46
N SER A 170 9.06 3.47 -15.01
CA SER A 170 8.92 4.26 -13.79
C SER A 170 7.80 3.99 -12.76
N VAL A 171 6.68 3.35 -13.06
CA VAL A 171 5.64 3.10 -12.03
C VAL A 171 6.14 2.11 -10.97
N VAL A 172 7.03 1.19 -11.39
CA VAL A 172 7.71 0.25 -10.50
C VAL A 172 8.85 0.93 -9.72
N ALA A 173 9.38 2.04 -10.22
CA ALA A 173 10.47 2.80 -9.60
C ALA A 173 10.00 3.83 -8.54
N GLY A 174 8.70 4.12 -8.47
CA GLY A 174 8.11 5.13 -7.59
C GLY A 174 7.93 4.70 -6.13
N MET A 175 8.45 3.56 -5.72
CA MET A 175 8.56 3.27 -4.28
C MET A 175 9.69 4.11 -3.69
N PRO A 176 9.45 4.90 -2.61
CA PRO A 176 10.55 5.37 -1.80
C PRO A 176 11.38 4.14 -1.41
N ALA A 177 12.67 4.16 -1.68
CA ALA A 177 13.58 3.17 -1.13
C ALA A 177 13.30 3.14 0.38
N ALA A 178 12.71 2.05 0.86
CA ALA A 178 12.62 1.81 2.28
C ALA A 178 14.05 1.92 2.78
N ASP A 179 14.29 2.78 3.79
CA ASP A 179 15.57 3.04 4.43
C ASP A 179 16.55 1.89 4.25
N ALA A 180 17.37 1.98 3.22
CA ALA A 180 18.57 1.17 3.16
C ALA A 180 19.47 1.70 4.29
N PRO A 181 19.89 0.88 5.24
CA PRO A 181 20.87 1.31 6.22
C PRO A 181 22.07 1.90 5.46
N PRO A 182 22.63 3.04 5.90
CA PRO A 182 23.72 3.67 5.21
C PRO A 182 24.83 2.63 5.04
N ALA A 183 25.27 2.44 3.79
CA ALA A 183 26.35 1.54 3.47
C ALA A 183 27.55 1.91 4.35
N PRO A 184 28.25 0.92 4.96
CA PRO A 184 29.43 1.23 5.74
C PRO A 184 30.41 1.97 4.86
N VAL A 185 30.74 3.21 5.22
CA VAL A 185 31.80 4.00 4.60
C VAL A 185 33.10 3.24 4.82
N ILE A 186 33.57 2.54 3.81
CA ILE A 186 34.91 2.02 3.78
C ILE A 186 35.82 3.25 3.60
N PRO A 187 36.70 3.59 4.56
CA PRO A 187 37.63 4.68 4.34
C PRO A 187 38.55 4.29 3.18
N GLY A 188 38.48 5.10 2.13
CA GLY A 188 39.21 4.87 0.90
C GLY A 188 40.69 4.80 1.15
N SER A 189 41.33 3.74 0.67
CA SER A 189 42.76 3.63 0.45
C SER A 189 43.18 4.68 -0.59
N GLY A 190 43.62 5.80 -0.12
CA GLY A 190 44.33 6.79 -0.92
C GLY A 190 45.77 6.32 -1.13
N THR A 191 46.07 6.02 -2.37
CA THR A 191 47.37 5.65 -2.88
C THR A 191 48.22 6.90 -3.12
N THR A 192 49.49 6.77 -2.70
CA THR A 192 50.74 7.42 -3.17
C THR A 192 50.98 8.91 -2.96
N GLY A 193 52.14 9.14 -2.38
CA GLY A 193 52.88 10.38 -2.46
C GLY A 193 54.04 10.41 -1.46
N ASN A 194 55.23 9.91 -1.89
CA ASN A 194 56.56 10.07 -1.31
C ASN A 194 56.78 11.34 -0.51
N SER A 195 57.41 11.20 0.63
CA SER A 195 58.70 11.82 0.97
C SER A 195 58.98 11.67 2.46
N GLU A 196 60.04 10.98 2.78
CA GLU A 196 60.77 10.99 4.05
C GLU A 196 61.53 12.35 4.24
N PRO A 197 62.27 12.61 5.36
CA PRO A 197 62.37 11.93 6.64
C PRO A 197 62.35 12.89 7.84
N ASN A 198 62.40 12.28 9.01
CA ASN A 198 63.22 12.64 10.14
C ASN A 198 62.63 13.19 11.43
N THR A 199 63.13 12.53 12.46
CA THR A 199 63.47 12.88 13.85
C THR A 199 62.43 12.88 14.95
N ALA A 200 62.72 11.91 15.79
CA ALA A 200 62.89 12.01 17.25
C ALA A 200 61.72 12.30 18.18
N GLY A 201 61.51 11.37 19.05
CA GLY A 201 61.35 11.67 20.45
C GLY A 201 60.02 11.56 21.11
N GLY A 202 59.90 10.63 22.03
CA GLY A 202 59.02 10.86 23.17
C GLY A 202 57.93 9.84 23.43
N ASN A 203 58.28 8.71 23.97
CA ASN A 203 57.39 7.95 24.84
C ASN A 203 57.32 8.67 26.19
N PRO A 204 56.20 8.76 26.86
CA PRO A 204 56.11 8.06 28.12
C PRO A 204 54.72 7.55 28.52
N PRO A 205 54.68 6.85 29.63
CA PRO A 205 53.70 5.80 29.92
C PRO A 205 52.56 6.28 30.83
N GLY A 206 51.49 5.55 30.87
CA GLY A 206 50.41 5.84 31.81
C GLY A 206 49.27 4.85 31.74
N GLY A 207 49.51 3.63 32.19
CA GLY A 207 48.48 2.67 32.43
C GLY A 207 47.53 3.10 33.55
N ARG A 208 46.24 2.83 33.40
CA ARG A 208 45.33 2.58 34.53
C ARG A 208 44.36 1.46 34.18
N ASN A 209 44.71 0.32 34.77
CA ASN A 209 43.77 -0.78 34.99
C ASN A 209 42.64 -0.30 35.91
N TYR A 210 41.38 -0.60 35.53
CA TYR A 210 40.30 -0.74 36.48
C TYR A 210 39.75 -2.17 36.38
N ALA A 211 40.19 -2.99 37.32
CA ALA A 211 39.54 -4.25 37.66
C ALA A 211 38.34 -3.98 38.57
N ARG A 212 37.39 -4.85 38.42
CA ARG A 212 36.18 -5.13 39.20
C ARG A 212 36.37 -5.15 40.74
N PRO A 213 35.27 -5.07 41.51
CA PRO A 213 34.44 -6.27 41.68
C PRO A 213 33.00 -6.16 41.15
#